data_1792eb2e97b76b06b6cdee44e818933e
#
_entry.id   1792eb2e97b76b06b6cdee44e818933e
#
_cell.length_a   1.000
_cell.length_b   1.000
_cell.length_c   1.000
_cell.angle_alpha   90.00
_cell.angle_beta   90.00
_cell.angle_gamma   90.00
#
_symmetry.space_group_name_H-M   'P 1'
#
loop_
_entity.id
_entity.type
_entity.pdbx_description
1 polymer ?
#
loop_
_entity_poly.entity_id
_entity_poly.type
_entity_poly.pdbx_seq_one_letter_code
_entity_poly.pdbx_strand_id
1 'polypeptide(L)'
;MKSRICFIRFLAMALALIAVPGILWAGGQSSTGPASGDILNETGFPIVRERISLRFLVPRNAQDAVPYSDLPIFREYEQRTNIQIVLDEVPQEGWNERYRLVLAANDLPDVFAPGNVAMDPTFIATYARQGAFIPLEGLIERYGVNARIKMNEREDIRRLVTSPDGHIYSLPYVDENLNLTVNDMIFINKTWLDQMGMREPRTLDEYANYLRAVRDMGRIPLSLGVAPGSTVSRLSNLFGSFGITESSTRMFVTDDDRILYSPTTPEYRNALTYFAGLYAEGLIDPESFIQSDAQLKAKSLVGIGSSIVFWYPALNDGDQSVNEYIIVGPFTGPQGHLMYLKNGYIPGVSPNSFLITSRNRYPEATMRWVDYWLDNSDLTITMRFGPEGITWAHLPDNQWTNLGTAPDGSIVDRKFSSLFTPSGIVVPFWQFGDLWSRKSITAPDAAMRGAAIRSTYAPVVAKPLPPIMFNDQDNRTVSQIQTSLNTYVSSSFASFITQGINESRWQEFVARCQQLGSDRLVELYQQYYNEFISTR
;
A
#
# COMPACT_ATOMS: atom_id res chain seq x y z
N MET A 1 28.79 -2.34 -61.47
CA MET A 1 30.15 -2.67 -61.90
C MET A 1 30.81 -3.48 -60.80
N LYS A 2 31.09 -4.74 -61.10
CA LYS A 2 32.19 -5.64 -60.65
C LYS A 2 32.36 -5.81 -59.15
N SER A 3 31.92 -6.95 -58.53
CA SER A 3 32.46 -8.34 -58.62
C SER A 3 33.78 -8.49 -57.86
N ARG A 4 33.97 -9.41 -56.92
CA ARG A 4 34.09 -10.90 -56.91
C ARG A 4 34.55 -11.32 -55.50
N ILE A 5 33.94 -12.23 -54.73
CA ILE A 5 34.11 -13.70 -54.76
C ILE A 5 35.55 -14.20 -54.67
N CYS A 6 35.87 -14.89 -53.60
CA CYS A 6 36.70 -16.15 -53.50
C CYS A 6 36.73 -16.62 -52.05
N PHE A 7 36.13 -17.67 -51.59
CA PHE A 7 36.29 -19.13 -51.79
C PHE A 7 37.46 -19.76 -51.00
N ILE A 8 37.13 -20.47 -49.93
CA ILE A 8 37.48 -21.81 -49.44
C ILE A 8 38.97 -22.22 -49.42
N ARG A 9 39.43 -22.74 -48.27
CA ARG A 9 40.06 -24.09 -48.19
C ARG A 9 40.05 -24.64 -46.76
N PHE A 10 39.47 -25.85 -46.64
CA PHE A 10 39.61 -26.88 -45.61
C PHE A 10 41.06 -27.30 -45.40
N LEU A 11 41.46 -27.57 -44.15
CA LEU A 11 42.34 -28.70 -43.89
C LEU A 11 42.07 -29.29 -42.50
N ALA A 12 41.59 -30.50 -42.47
CA ALA A 12 41.49 -31.37 -41.31
C ALA A 12 42.87 -31.99 -41.02
N MET A 13 43.25 -32.09 -39.74
CA MET A 13 44.24 -33.07 -39.31
C MET A 13 43.92 -33.56 -37.90
N ALA A 14 43.93 -34.85 -37.77
CA ALA A 14 43.47 -35.69 -36.68
C ALA A 14 44.55 -35.99 -35.63
N LEU A 15 44.06 -36.32 -34.44
CA LEU A 15 44.58 -37.21 -33.38
C LEU A 15 45.99 -37.01 -32.82
N ALA A 16 46.04 -36.79 -31.50
CA ALA A 16 46.78 -37.64 -30.56
C ALA A 16 46.20 -37.49 -29.13
N LEU A 17 45.60 -38.57 -28.61
CA LEU A 17 45.27 -38.79 -27.21
C LEU A 17 46.57 -38.92 -26.39
N ILE A 18 46.71 -38.08 -25.34
CA ILE A 18 47.52 -38.40 -24.17
C ILE A 18 46.67 -38.12 -22.94
N ALA A 19 46.20 -39.18 -22.29
CA ALA A 19 45.52 -39.13 -21.00
C ALA A 19 46.56 -38.88 -19.89
N VAL A 20 46.42 -37.75 -19.22
CA VAL A 20 47.05 -37.50 -17.90
C VAL A 20 45.94 -37.28 -16.90
N PRO A 21 45.83 -38.08 -15.83
CA PRO A 21 44.86 -37.81 -14.78
C PRO A 21 45.40 -36.68 -13.91
N GLY A 22 45.10 -35.46 -14.27
CA GLY A 22 45.29 -34.29 -13.42
C GLY A 22 44.12 -34.15 -12.45
N ILE A 23 44.35 -34.49 -11.18
CA ILE A 23 43.45 -34.14 -10.07
C ILE A 23 43.46 -32.60 -9.96
N LEU A 24 42.50 -31.96 -10.58
CA LEU A 24 42.18 -30.57 -10.30
C LEU A 24 41.34 -30.51 -9.01
N TRP A 25 42.01 -30.29 -7.90
CA TRP A 25 41.39 -29.71 -6.73
C TRP A 25 40.96 -28.28 -7.11
N ALA A 26 39.71 -28.12 -7.50
CA ALA A 26 39.03 -26.85 -7.48
C ALA A 26 38.74 -26.55 -5.99
N GLY A 27 39.75 -26.05 -5.29
CA GLY A 27 39.59 -25.40 -3.99
C GLY A 27 38.84 -24.09 -4.21
N GLY A 28 37.51 -24.12 -4.21
CA GLY A 28 36.73 -22.95 -3.92
C GLY A 28 37.08 -22.51 -2.50
N GLN A 29 37.87 -21.45 -2.37
CA GLN A 29 37.98 -20.74 -1.10
C GLN A 29 36.60 -20.18 -0.76
N SER A 30 35.78 -20.98 -0.07
CA SER A 30 34.76 -20.43 0.79
C SER A 30 35.51 -19.59 1.84
N SER A 31 35.44 -18.27 1.70
CA SER A 31 35.81 -17.37 2.78
C SER A 31 34.88 -17.68 3.95
N THR A 32 35.35 -18.54 4.85
CA THR A 32 34.73 -18.77 6.15
C THR A 32 34.97 -17.52 7.00
N GLY A 33 34.14 -16.51 6.80
CA GLY A 33 33.98 -15.49 7.84
C GLY A 33 33.44 -16.17 9.11
N PRO A 34 33.63 -15.55 10.28
CA PRO A 34 33.17 -16.11 11.55
C PRO A 34 31.67 -16.49 11.45
N ALA A 35 31.30 -17.62 12.06
CA ALA A 35 29.90 -18.00 12.17
C ALA A 35 29.12 -16.92 12.93
N SER A 36 27.85 -16.70 12.60
CA SER A 36 27.00 -15.66 13.21
C SER A 36 27.07 -15.63 14.75
N GLY A 37 27.13 -16.82 15.39
CA GLY A 37 27.23 -16.94 16.84
C GLY A 37 28.54 -16.44 17.46
N ASP A 38 29.65 -16.40 16.70
CA ASP A 38 30.95 -16.00 17.25
C ASP A 38 31.09 -14.49 17.42
N ILE A 39 30.35 -13.70 16.62
CA ILE A 39 30.42 -12.24 16.64
C ILE A 39 29.21 -11.55 17.28
N LEU A 40 28.11 -12.29 17.50
CA LEU A 40 26.86 -11.75 18.06
C LEU A 40 27.00 -11.48 19.56
N ASN A 41 26.57 -10.33 20.02
CA ASN A 41 26.23 -10.10 21.41
C ASN A 41 24.75 -10.47 21.62
N GLU A 42 24.45 -11.30 22.59
CA GLU A 42 23.04 -11.73 22.82
C GLU A 42 22.13 -10.60 23.28
N THR A 43 22.67 -9.63 23.99
CA THR A 43 21.95 -8.45 24.52
C THR A 43 22.79 -7.20 24.40
N GLY A 44 22.15 -6.02 24.51
CA GLY A 44 22.83 -4.73 24.52
C GLY A 44 23.48 -4.33 23.18
N PHE A 45 24.29 -3.30 23.22
CA PHE A 45 25.05 -2.77 22.08
C PHE A 45 26.55 -2.84 22.33
N PRO A 46 27.38 -2.94 21.27
CA PRO A 46 26.97 -3.14 19.87
C PRO A 46 26.30 -4.49 19.66
N ILE A 47 25.49 -4.62 18.60
CA ILE A 47 24.83 -5.89 18.27
C ILE A 47 25.85 -6.98 17.92
N VAL A 48 26.88 -6.59 17.18
CA VAL A 48 27.99 -7.48 16.80
C VAL A 48 29.31 -6.90 17.25
N ARG A 49 30.26 -7.78 17.63
CA ARG A 49 31.60 -7.40 18.11
C ARG A 49 32.49 -6.89 16.99
N GLU A 50 32.31 -7.42 15.78
CA GLU A 50 33.03 -7.05 14.57
C GLU A 50 32.07 -6.39 13.59
N ARG A 51 32.55 -5.38 12.86
CA ARG A 51 31.73 -4.68 11.87
C ARG A 51 31.32 -5.63 10.74
N ILE A 52 30.02 -5.68 10.46
CA ILE A 52 29.47 -6.39 9.31
C ILE A 52 28.70 -5.44 8.40
N SER A 53 28.44 -5.88 7.16
CA SER A 53 27.57 -5.17 6.22
C SER A 53 26.42 -6.07 5.82
N LEU A 54 25.21 -5.50 5.73
CA LEU A 54 23.99 -6.15 5.25
C LEU A 54 23.45 -5.39 4.05
N ARG A 55 23.18 -6.08 2.95
CA ARG A 55 22.61 -5.50 1.74
C ARG A 55 21.09 -5.56 1.79
N PHE A 56 20.43 -4.41 1.74
CA PHE A 56 18.99 -4.28 1.74
C PHE A 56 18.51 -3.78 0.37
N LEU A 57 17.51 -4.43 -0.22
CA LEU A 57 16.78 -3.92 -1.37
C LEU A 57 15.55 -3.17 -0.87
N VAL A 58 15.42 -1.90 -1.25
CA VAL A 58 14.41 -0.99 -0.73
C VAL A 58 13.78 -0.15 -1.84
N PRO A 59 12.47 0.13 -1.80
CA PRO A 59 11.88 1.14 -2.66
C PRO A 59 12.26 2.53 -2.15
N ARG A 60 12.37 3.51 -3.06
CA ARG A 60 12.59 4.91 -2.74
C ARG A 60 11.49 5.77 -3.33
N ASN A 61 10.92 6.65 -2.52
CA ASN A 61 9.94 7.61 -3.00
C ASN A 61 10.63 8.76 -3.76
N ALA A 62 10.09 9.13 -4.93
CA ALA A 62 10.64 10.21 -5.75
C ALA A 62 10.60 11.60 -5.07
N GLN A 63 9.76 11.78 -4.05
CA GLN A 63 9.65 13.03 -3.29
C GLN A 63 10.69 13.16 -2.17
N ASP A 64 11.42 12.07 -1.83
CA ASP A 64 12.41 12.11 -0.76
C ASP A 64 13.65 12.87 -1.23
N ALA A 65 14.08 13.83 -0.39
CA ALA A 65 15.05 14.87 -0.76
C ALA A 65 16.45 14.32 -1.03
N VAL A 66 16.85 13.27 -0.31
CA VAL A 66 18.20 12.68 -0.40
C VAL A 66 18.13 11.16 -0.51
N PRO A 67 19.16 10.49 -1.03
CA PRO A 67 19.30 9.04 -0.94
C PRO A 67 19.25 8.57 0.51
N TYR A 68 18.63 7.41 0.76
CA TYR A 68 18.54 6.87 2.12
C TYR A 68 19.91 6.51 2.70
N SER A 69 20.88 6.13 1.85
CA SER A 69 22.27 5.92 2.23
C SER A 69 22.93 7.16 2.87
N ASP A 70 22.44 8.37 2.56
CA ASP A 70 22.99 9.62 3.06
C ASP A 70 22.33 10.09 4.37
N LEU A 71 21.26 9.43 4.81
CA LEU A 71 20.53 9.79 6.02
C LEU A 71 21.38 9.63 7.28
N PRO A 72 21.44 10.65 8.15
CA PRO A 72 22.25 10.62 9.37
C PRO A 72 21.91 9.44 10.29
N ILE A 73 20.63 9.06 10.36
CA ILE A 73 20.14 8.01 11.25
C ILE A 73 20.78 6.64 10.98
N PHE A 74 21.10 6.30 9.72
CA PHE A 74 21.78 5.04 9.41
C PHE A 74 23.24 5.05 9.86
N ARG A 75 23.93 6.19 9.74
CA ARG A 75 25.32 6.32 10.22
C ARG A 75 25.40 6.26 11.76
N GLU A 76 24.49 6.92 12.44
CA GLU A 76 24.40 6.87 13.90
C GLU A 76 24.13 5.44 14.38
N TYR A 77 23.19 4.76 13.73
CA TYR A 77 22.81 3.40 14.12
C TYR A 77 23.89 2.38 13.75
N GLU A 78 24.64 2.58 12.65
CA GLU A 78 25.83 1.79 12.33
C GLU A 78 26.89 1.90 13.45
N GLN A 79 27.21 3.10 13.91
CA GLN A 79 28.17 3.32 15.00
C GLN A 79 27.73 2.62 16.30
N ARG A 80 26.43 2.59 16.57
CA ARG A 80 25.85 1.96 17.76
C ARG A 80 25.83 0.44 17.67
N THR A 81 25.62 -0.12 16.50
CA THR A 81 25.38 -1.55 16.30
C THR A 81 26.57 -2.34 15.77
N ASN A 82 27.54 -1.69 15.16
CA ASN A 82 28.58 -2.23 14.28
C ASN A 82 28.01 -2.90 13.01
N ILE A 83 26.78 -2.56 12.61
CA ILE A 83 26.13 -3.10 11.39
C ILE A 83 25.93 -1.96 10.38
N GLN A 84 26.63 -2.05 9.27
CA GLN A 84 26.45 -1.17 8.12
C GLN A 84 25.30 -1.71 7.24
N ILE A 85 24.34 -0.85 6.92
CA ILE A 85 23.32 -1.17 5.94
C ILE A 85 23.73 -0.58 4.59
N VAL A 86 23.89 -1.45 3.60
CA VAL A 86 24.13 -1.08 2.20
C VAL A 86 22.79 -1.11 1.49
N LEU A 87 22.26 0.06 1.13
CA LEU A 87 20.94 0.23 0.55
C LEU A 87 21.03 0.17 -0.99
N ASP A 88 20.32 -0.80 -1.58
CA ASP A 88 20.05 -0.89 -3.02
C ASP A 88 18.67 -0.25 -3.26
N GLU A 89 18.67 1.04 -3.59
CA GLU A 89 17.48 1.88 -3.68
C GLU A 89 16.87 1.79 -5.07
N VAL A 90 15.58 1.45 -5.15
CA VAL A 90 14.80 1.32 -6.38
C VAL A 90 13.69 2.37 -6.39
N PRO A 91 13.49 3.14 -7.47
CA PRO A 91 12.31 4.01 -7.57
C PRO A 91 11.02 3.23 -7.30
N GLN A 92 10.14 3.78 -6.47
CA GLN A 92 8.92 3.11 -6.00
C GLN A 92 8.03 2.65 -7.17
N GLU A 93 8.01 3.41 -8.26
CA GLU A 93 7.24 3.07 -9.47
C GLU A 93 7.73 1.78 -10.15
N GLY A 94 9.03 1.46 -10.04
CA GLY A 94 9.66 0.25 -10.59
C GLY A 94 9.79 -0.90 -9.58
N TRP A 95 9.34 -0.71 -8.33
CA TRP A 95 9.55 -1.66 -7.24
C TRP A 95 9.01 -3.06 -7.56
N ASN A 96 7.76 -3.15 -8.03
CA ASN A 96 7.10 -4.42 -8.31
C ASN A 96 7.83 -5.25 -9.39
N GLU A 97 8.38 -4.60 -10.39
CA GLU A 97 9.17 -5.27 -11.42
C GLU A 97 10.54 -5.69 -10.86
N ARG A 98 11.21 -4.79 -10.15
CA ARG A 98 12.56 -5.03 -9.65
C ARG A 98 12.65 -6.20 -8.68
N TYR A 99 11.79 -6.25 -7.64
CA TYR A 99 11.87 -7.35 -6.68
C TYR A 99 11.54 -8.71 -7.32
N ARG A 100 10.62 -8.73 -8.29
CA ARG A 100 10.29 -9.96 -9.05
C ARG A 100 11.47 -10.44 -9.88
N LEU A 101 12.19 -9.53 -10.53
CA LEU A 101 13.40 -9.87 -11.30
C LEU A 101 14.54 -10.39 -10.40
N VAL A 102 14.77 -9.76 -9.25
CA VAL A 102 15.78 -10.16 -8.27
C VAL A 102 15.51 -11.59 -7.75
N LEU A 103 14.24 -11.87 -7.40
CA LEU A 103 13.83 -13.21 -6.96
C LEU A 103 13.95 -14.24 -8.07
N ALA A 104 13.50 -13.92 -9.28
CA ALA A 104 13.59 -14.83 -10.44
C ALA A 104 15.05 -15.13 -10.84
N ALA A 105 15.95 -14.15 -10.72
CA ALA A 105 17.37 -14.33 -10.99
C ALA A 105 18.14 -15.00 -9.83
N ASN A 106 17.50 -15.21 -8.67
CA ASN A 106 18.14 -15.69 -7.44
C ASN A 106 19.36 -14.85 -6.99
N ASP A 107 19.37 -13.54 -7.34
CA ASP A 107 20.40 -12.58 -6.90
C ASP A 107 19.92 -11.87 -5.61
N LEU A 108 19.72 -12.65 -4.57
CA LEU A 108 19.07 -12.21 -3.34
C LEU A 108 19.97 -11.25 -2.55
N PRO A 109 19.44 -10.11 -2.06
CA PRO A 109 20.05 -9.31 -1.00
C PRO A 109 19.99 -10.08 0.32
N ASP A 110 20.57 -9.52 1.41
CA ASP A 110 20.36 -10.05 2.76
C ASP A 110 18.92 -9.84 3.23
N VAL A 111 18.31 -8.72 2.84
CA VAL A 111 16.96 -8.32 3.25
C VAL A 111 16.21 -7.62 2.12
N PHE A 112 14.93 -7.94 1.96
CA PHE A 112 13.96 -7.07 1.29
C PHE A 112 13.25 -6.25 2.36
N ALA A 113 13.30 -4.91 2.25
CA ALA A 113 12.74 -4.01 3.25
C ALA A 113 11.83 -2.93 2.61
N PRO A 114 10.68 -3.34 2.05
CA PRO A 114 9.75 -2.41 1.40
C PRO A 114 9.03 -1.46 2.37
N GLY A 115 9.03 -1.73 3.66
CA GLY A 115 8.32 -0.92 4.64
C GLY A 115 6.81 -0.89 4.35
N ASN A 116 6.25 0.30 4.10
CA ASN A 116 4.82 0.47 3.81
C ASN A 116 4.44 0.19 2.34
N VAL A 117 5.42 -0.12 1.47
CA VAL A 117 5.14 -0.47 0.07
C VAL A 117 4.85 -1.97 -0.02
N ALA A 118 3.59 -2.31 -0.31
CA ALA A 118 3.17 -3.71 -0.31
C ALA A 118 3.91 -4.58 -1.33
N MET A 119 4.29 -5.79 -0.93
CA MET A 119 4.68 -6.87 -1.83
C MET A 119 3.55 -7.89 -1.93
N ASP A 120 3.41 -8.50 -3.09
CA ASP A 120 2.36 -9.51 -3.36
C ASP A 120 2.52 -10.72 -2.41
N PRO A 121 1.57 -10.97 -1.49
CA PRO A 121 1.70 -12.02 -0.49
C PRO A 121 1.81 -13.42 -1.09
N THR A 122 1.07 -13.72 -2.16
CA THR A 122 1.10 -15.02 -2.82
C THR A 122 2.41 -15.27 -3.54
N PHE A 123 2.94 -14.22 -4.18
CA PHE A 123 4.25 -14.29 -4.82
C PHE A 123 5.36 -14.56 -3.79
N ILE A 124 5.33 -13.86 -2.65
CA ILE A 124 6.29 -14.07 -1.56
C ILE A 124 6.18 -15.47 -0.98
N ALA A 125 4.96 -15.96 -0.70
CA ALA A 125 4.76 -17.32 -0.20
C ALA A 125 5.31 -18.39 -1.16
N THR A 126 5.20 -18.17 -2.46
CA THR A 126 5.77 -19.07 -3.48
C THR A 126 7.29 -19.14 -3.38
N TYR A 127 7.98 -18.01 -3.34
CA TYR A 127 9.43 -17.97 -3.22
C TYR A 127 9.94 -18.40 -1.83
N ALA A 128 9.16 -18.20 -0.78
CA ALA A 128 9.46 -18.71 0.56
C ALA A 128 9.51 -20.25 0.56
N ARG A 129 8.50 -20.90 -0.03
CA ARG A 129 8.52 -22.38 -0.20
C ARG A 129 9.67 -22.89 -1.05
N GLN A 130 10.20 -22.05 -1.96
CA GLN A 130 11.40 -22.36 -2.76
C GLN A 130 12.72 -22.09 -2.01
N GLY A 131 12.65 -21.61 -0.75
CA GLY A 131 13.82 -21.37 0.09
C GLY A 131 14.51 -20.01 -0.15
N ALA A 132 13.85 -19.06 -0.80
CA ALA A 132 14.42 -17.71 -0.97
C ALA A 132 14.40 -16.91 0.35
N PHE A 133 13.39 -17.15 1.19
CA PHE A 133 13.23 -16.51 2.50
C PHE A 133 13.33 -17.54 3.62
N ILE A 134 13.81 -17.13 4.78
CA ILE A 134 13.91 -18.00 5.95
C ILE A 134 12.70 -17.83 6.88
N PRO A 135 12.23 -18.89 7.55
CA PRO A 135 11.23 -18.79 8.60
C PRO A 135 11.75 -17.94 9.77
N LEU A 136 10.92 -17.04 10.29
CA LEU A 136 11.33 -16.05 11.29
C LEU A 136 10.94 -16.41 12.72
N GLU A 137 10.10 -17.44 12.96
CA GLU A 137 9.55 -17.76 14.29
C GLU A 137 10.65 -17.97 15.33
N GLY A 138 11.67 -18.75 14.99
CA GLY A 138 12.80 -19.01 15.89
C GLY A 138 13.64 -17.75 16.16
N LEU A 139 13.78 -16.88 15.18
CA LEU A 139 14.47 -15.60 15.33
C LEU A 139 13.65 -14.60 16.16
N ILE A 140 12.35 -14.52 15.94
CA ILE A 140 11.43 -13.70 16.73
C ILE A 140 11.45 -14.14 18.20
N GLU A 141 11.38 -15.45 18.46
CA GLU A 141 11.36 -15.96 19.83
C GLU A 141 12.65 -15.63 20.59
N ARG A 142 13.82 -15.75 19.94
CA ARG A 142 15.11 -15.58 20.64
C ARG A 142 15.66 -14.18 20.60
N TYR A 143 15.45 -13.43 19.51
CA TYR A 143 16.13 -12.16 19.23
C TYR A 143 15.19 -11.00 18.94
N GLY A 144 13.90 -11.26 18.69
CA GLY A 144 12.86 -10.28 18.39
C GLY A 144 11.98 -10.00 19.61
N VAL A 145 12.51 -9.35 20.63
CA VAL A 145 11.78 -9.13 21.91
C VAL A 145 10.52 -8.30 21.69
N ASN A 146 10.64 -7.17 20.99
CA ASN A 146 9.51 -6.28 20.70
C ASN A 146 8.52 -6.94 19.71
N ALA A 147 9.05 -7.58 18.66
CA ALA A 147 8.24 -8.33 17.71
C ALA A 147 7.42 -9.42 18.38
N ARG A 148 8.03 -10.20 19.25
CA ARG A 148 7.36 -11.28 20.00
C ARG A 148 6.23 -10.75 20.89
N ILE A 149 6.51 -9.71 21.69
CA ILE A 149 5.53 -9.13 22.59
C ILE A 149 4.32 -8.64 21.79
N LYS A 150 4.56 -7.86 20.76
CA LYS A 150 3.47 -7.24 19.97
C LYS A 150 2.70 -8.25 19.12
N MET A 151 3.36 -9.25 18.54
CA MET A 151 2.66 -10.31 17.82
C MET A 151 1.81 -11.22 18.74
N ASN A 152 2.19 -11.37 20.01
CA ASN A 152 1.38 -12.10 20.99
C ASN A 152 0.18 -11.26 21.47
N GLU A 153 0.29 -9.94 21.53
CA GLU A 153 -0.83 -9.03 21.83
C GLU A 153 -1.81 -8.89 20.65
N ARG A 154 -1.34 -9.09 19.41
CA ARG A 154 -2.07 -8.87 18.17
C ARG A 154 -2.11 -10.13 17.32
N GLU A 155 -2.92 -11.08 17.76
CA GLU A 155 -3.09 -12.36 17.06
C GLU A 155 -3.65 -12.19 15.64
N ASP A 156 -4.45 -11.16 15.40
CA ASP A 156 -4.97 -10.79 14.09
C ASP A 156 -3.83 -10.42 13.11
N ILE A 157 -2.83 -9.66 13.57
CA ILE A 157 -1.63 -9.34 12.78
C ILE A 157 -0.76 -10.58 12.58
N ARG A 158 -0.56 -11.37 13.63
CA ARG A 158 0.21 -12.62 13.53
C ARG A 158 -0.38 -13.56 12.47
N ARG A 159 -1.70 -13.75 12.48
CA ARG A 159 -2.39 -14.56 11.45
C ARG A 159 -2.23 -13.98 10.05
N LEU A 160 -2.25 -12.65 9.92
CA LEU A 160 -2.09 -11.97 8.63
C LEU A 160 -0.72 -12.26 7.98
N VAL A 161 0.34 -12.43 8.77
CA VAL A 161 1.70 -12.69 8.28
C VAL A 161 2.07 -14.16 8.27
N THR A 162 1.21 -15.05 8.80
CA THR A 162 1.43 -16.49 8.76
C THR A 162 1.03 -17.04 7.40
N SER A 163 1.99 -17.64 6.70
CA SER A 163 1.78 -18.27 5.41
C SER A 163 0.98 -19.58 5.53
N PRO A 164 0.37 -20.09 4.45
CA PRO A 164 -0.42 -21.33 4.48
C PRO A 164 0.36 -22.58 4.94
N ASP A 165 1.69 -22.57 4.85
CA ASP A 165 2.56 -23.63 5.38
C ASP A 165 2.84 -23.53 6.89
N GLY A 166 2.23 -22.56 7.56
CA GLY A 166 2.34 -22.32 9.00
C GLY A 166 3.54 -21.46 9.42
N HIS A 167 4.35 -21.00 8.48
CA HIS A 167 5.54 -20.20 8.76
C HIS A 167 5.31 -18.70 8.62
N ILE A 168 6.09 -17.91 9.35
CA ILE A 168 6.17 -16.45 9.24
C ILE A 168 7.47 -16.11 8.51
N TYR A 169 7.37 -15.51 7.30
CA TYR A 169 8.53 -15.15 6.50
C TYR A 169 8.82 -13.63 6.50
N SER A 170 7.96 -12.85 7.14
CA SER A 170 8.10 -11.40 7.16
C SER A 170 7.65 -10.78 8.47
N LEU A 171 8.24 -9.62 8.81
CA LEU A 171 7.65 -8.71 9.77
C LEU A 171 6.73 -7.72 9.04
N PRO A 172 5.54 -7.42 9.59
CA PRO A 172 4.61 -6.48 8.99
C PRO A 172 5.03 -5.03 9.25
N TYR A 173 4.60 -4.11 8.40
CA TYR A 173 4.47 -2.70 8.74
C TYR A 173 3.12 -2.50 9.44
N VAL A 174 3.10 -1.74 10.52
CA VAL A 174 1.89 -1.45 11.29
C VAL A 174 1.79 0.05 11.57
N ASP A 175 0.71 0.67 11.12
CA ASP A 175 0.37 2.07 11.40
C ASP A 175 -1.12 2.15 11.76
N GLU A 176 -1.44 2.10 13.03
CA GLU A 176 -2.82 2.16 13.54
C GLU A 176 -3.39 3.59 13.59
N ASN A 177 -2.89 4.45 12.71
CA ASN A 177 -3.50 5.76 12.54
C ASN A 177 -4.94 5.60 12.04
N LEU A 178 -5.88 6.14 12.81
CA LEU A 178 -7.31 6.10 12.48
C LEU A 178 -7.61 6.65 11.07
N ASN A 179 -6.82 7.62 10.61
CA ASN A 179 -6.98 8.19 9.27
C ASN A 179 -6.75 7.19 8.12
N LEU A 180 -6.22 6.00 8.41
CA LEU A 180 -6.04 4.92 7.45
C LEU A 180 -7.24 3.96 7.35
N THR A 181 -8.29 4.17 8.18
CA THR A 181 -9.50 3.31 8.16
C THR A 181 -10.23 3.37 6.82
N VAL A 182 -10.28 4.55 6.21
CA VAL A 182 -10.78 4.76 4.84
C VAL A 182 -9.72 5.52 4.05
N ASN A 183 -9.62 5.24 2.75
CA ASN A 183 -8.61 5.87 1.91
C ASN A 183 -9.05 7.26 1.47
N ASP A 184 -10.09 7.34 0.66
CA ASP A 184 -10.63 8.59 0.15
C ASP A 184 -11.87 9.00 0.94
N MET A 185 -12.11 10.30 1.10
CA MET A 185 -13.30 10.87 1.73
C MET A 185 -13.97 11.86 0.80
N ILE A 186 -15.25 12.11 1.02
CA ILE A 186 -16.05 13.01 0.20
C ILE A 186 -15.94 14.41 0.78
N PHE A 187 -15.41 15.34 -0.01
CA PHE A 187 -15.32 16.76 0.32
C PHE A 187 -16.34 17.57 -0.46
N ILE A 188 -16.97 18.56 0.17
CA ILE A 188 -17.79 19.57 -0.49
C ILE A 188 -17.32 20.98 -0.12
N ASN A 189 -17.50 21.92 -1.05
CA ASN A 189 -17.17 23.33 -0.80
C ASN A 189 -18.19 23.96 0.17
N LYS A 190 -17.73 24.20 1.39
CA LYS A 190 -18.58 24.76 2.46
C LYS A 190 -19.00 26.18 2.18
N THR A 191 -18.11 27.00 1.61
CA THR A 191 -18.42 28.39 1.28
C THR A 191 -19.61 28.48 0.32
N TRP A 192 -19.65 27.62 -0.70
CA TRP A 192 -20.77 27.60 -1.63
C TRP A 192 -22.03 26.99 -1.02
N LEU A 193 -21.89 25.95 -0.19
CA LEU A 193 -23.01 25.38 0.56
C LEU A 193 -23.72 26.45 1.40
N ASP A 194 -22.94 27.23 2.15
CA ASP A 194 -23.45 28.31 3.00
C ASP A 194 -24.08 29.45 2.18
N GLN A 195 -23.45 29.86 1.06
CA GLN A 195 -23.99 30.86 0.14
C GLN A 195 -25.35 30.47 -0.43
N MET A 196 -25.56 29.19 -0.70
CA MET A 196 -26.82 28.65 -1.19
C MET A 196 -27.86 28.40 -0.10
N GLY A 197 -27.49 28.59 1.19
CA GLY A 197 -28.35 28.32 2.33
C GLY A 197 -28.73 26.85 2.48
N MET A 198 -27.93 25.94 1.94
CA MET A 198 -28.16 24.50 1.96
C MET A 198 -27.57 23.87 3.24
N ARG A 199 -28.19 22.76 3.68
CA ARG A 199 -27.63 21.93 4.75
C ARG A 199 -26.65 20.91 4.19
N GLU A 200 -25.78 20.40 5.06
CA GLU A 200 -24.90 19.29 4.73
C GLU A 200 -25.73 18.06 4.27
N PRO A 201 -25.43 17.51 3.09
CA PRO A 201 -26.17 16.37 2.56
C PRO A 201 -25.91 15.11 3.38
N ARG A 202 -26.97 14.33 3.64
CA ARG A 202 -26.94 13.05 4.32
C ARG A 202 -27.38 11.88 3.41
N THR A 203 -28.11 12.20 2.34
CA THR A 203 -28.56 11.25 1.35
C THR A 203 -27.93 11.55 0.00
N LEU A 204 -27.93 10.55 -0.87
CA LEU A 204 -27.43 10.69 -2.24
C LEU A 204 -28.24 11.73 -3.05
N ASP A 205 -29.55 11.83 -2.79
CA ASP A 205 -30.43 12.81 -3.43
C ASP A 205 -30.14 14.23 -2.96
N GLU A 206 -29.89 14.44 -1.65
CA GLU A 206 -29.47 15.74 -1.11
C GLU A 206 -28.11 16.14 -1.69
N TYR A 207 -27.20 15.18 -1.83
CA TYR A 207 -25.90 15.42 -2.47
C TYR A 207 -26.06 15.79 -3.95
N ALA A 208 -26.90 15.08 -4.70
CA ALA A 208 -27.20 15.42 -6.09
C ALA A 208 -27.82 16.83 -6.22
N ASN A 209 -28.70 17.23 -5.27
CA ASN A 209 -29.28 18.58 -5.24
C ASN A 209 -28.20 19.65 -4.99
N TYR A 210 -27.24 19.38 -4.09
CA TYR A 210 -26.08 20.25 -3.90
C TYR A 210 -25.28 20.39 -5.22
N LEU A 211 -24.99 19.27 -5.90
CA LEU A 211 -24.25 19.30 -7.18
C LEU A 211 -25.00 20.10 -8.26
N ARG A 212 -26.33 19.98 -8.34
CA ARG A 212 -27.16 20.77 -9.26
C ARG A 212 -27.06 22.27 -8.97
N ALA A 213 -27.14 22.64 -7.68
CA ALA A 213 -27.01 24.04 -7.29
C ALA A 213 -25.61 24.62 -7.63
N VAL A 214 -24.55 23.83 -7.47
CA VAL A 214 -23.19 24.23 -7.88
C VAL A 214 -23.09 24.39 -9.40
N ARG A 215 -23.67 23.48 -10.20
CA ARG A 215 -23.74 23.62 -11.67
C ARG A 215 -24.47 24.91 -12.06
N ASP A 216 -25.59 25.20 -11.41
CA ASP A 216 -26.41 26.39 -11.71
C ASP A 216 -25.69 27.71 -11.36
N MET A 217 -24.69 27.66 -10.48
CA MET A 217 -23.71 28.74 -10.26
C MET A 217 -22.65 28.84 -11.38
N GLY A 218 -22.67 27.98 -12.40
CA GLY A 218 -21.66 27.93 -13.46
C GLY A 218 -20.31 27.37 -12.99
N ARG A 219 -20.31 26.54 -11.95
CA ARG A 219 -19.11 25.92 -11.38
C ARG A 219 -19.06 24.42 -11.66
N ILE A 220 -17.87 23.80 -11.49
CA ILE A 220 -17.68 22.36 -11.61
C ILE A 220 -18.30 21.68 -10.39
N PRO A 221 -19.36 20.83 -10.54
CA PRO A 221 -20.03 20.25 -9.39
C PRO A 221 -19.22 19.17 -8.67
N LEU A 222 -18.86 18.09 -9.39
CA LEU A 222 -18.03 16.97 -8.90
C LEU A 222 -16.88 16.75 -9.88
N SER A 223 -15.65 16.79 -9.37
CA SER A 223 -14.45 16.46 -10.13
C SER A 223 -13.60 15.43 -9.37
N LEU A 224 -13.15 14.41 -10.09
CA LEU A 224 -12.38 13.28 -9.57
C LEU A 224 -11.05 13.16 -10.31
N GLY A 225 -10.05 12.58 -9.63
CA GLY A 225 -8.77 12.21 -10.27
C GLY A 225 -8.62 10.69 -10.35
N VAL A 226 -7.82 10.26 -11.30
CA VAL A 226 -7.40 8.85 -11.41
C VAL A 226 -6.17 8.66 -10.53
N ALA A 227 -6.31 7.81 -9.50
CA ALA A 227 -5.19 7.47 -8.64
C ALA A 227 -4.15 6.64 -9.41
N PRO A 228 -2.84 6.93 -9.27
CA PRO A 228 -1.79 6.20 -9.96
C PRO A 228 -1.88 4.68 -9.73
N GLY A 229 -1.88 3.90 -10.81
CA GLY A 229 -1.95 2.44 -10.76
C GLY A 229 -3.31 1.86 -10.35
N SER A 230 -4.33 2.67 -10.10
CA SER A 230 -5.68 2.19 -9.77
C SER A 230 -6.43 1.75 -11.01
N THR A 231 -7.11 0.60 -10.90
CA THR A 231 -8.07 0.10 -11.90
C THR A 231 -9.52 0.40 -11.51
N VAL A 232 -9.73 1.05 -10.36
CA VAL A 232 -11.03 1.37 -9.79
C VAL A 232 -11.22 2.88 -9.75
N SER A 233 -12.37 3.37 -10.23
CA SER A 233 -12.71 4.78 -10.18
C SER A 233 -13.06 5.23 -8.76
N ARG A 234 -12.63 6.42 -8.37
CA ARG A 234 -13.05 7.01 -7.09
C ARG A 234 -14.57 7.21 -6.95
N LEU A 235 -15.27 7.29 -8.07
CA LEU A 235 -16.73 7.36 -8.07
C LEU A 235 -17.37 6.14 -7.39
N SER A 236 -16.73 4.97 -7.48
CA SER A 236 -17.25 3.74 -6.85
C SER A 236 -17.22 3.77 -5.31
N ASN A 237 -16.53 4.74 -4.68
CA ASN A 237 -16.67 4.98 -3.24
C ASN A 237 -18.12 5.35 -2.84
N LEU A 238 -18.92 5.87 -3.76
CA LEU A 238 -20.35 6.16 -3.53
C LEU A 238 -21.26 4.94 -3.75
N PHE A 239 -20.74 3.82 -4.22
CA PHE A 239 -21.53 2.62 -4.49
C PHE A 239 -22.06 1.94 -3.22
N GLY A 240 -21.44 2.24 -2.07
CA GLY A 240 -21.96 1.84 -0.76
C GLY A 240 -23.38 2.33 -0.46
N SER A 241 -23.81 3.41 -1.10
CA SER A 241 -25.19 3.89 -1.07
C SER A 241 -26.19 2.95 -1.81
N PHE A 242 -25.67 1.99 -2.57
CA PHE A 242 -26.46 0.96 -3.28
C PHE A 242 -26.30 -0.44 -2.67
N GLY A 243 -25.54 -0.57 -1.56
CA GLY A 243 -25.33 -1.84 -0.88
C GLY A 243 -24.17 -2.68 -1.41
N ILE A 244 -23.25 -2.07 -2.17
CA ILE A 244 -22.05 -2.72 -2.69
C ILE A 244 -20.84 -1.81 -2.56
N THR A 245 -19.66 -2.38 -2.31
CA THR A 245 -18.38 -1.63 -2.39
C THR A 245 -17.46 -2.27 -3.42
N GLU A 246 -16.50 -1.51 -3.94
CA GLU A 246 -15.57 -1.99 -4.95
C GLU A 246 -14.13 -1.75 -4.52
N SER A 247 -13.40 -2.84 -4.27
CA SER A 247 -11.95 -2.83 -4.01
C SER A 247 -11.15 -3.09 -5.29
N SER A 248 -9.83 -3.09 -5.20
CA SER A 248 -8.94 -3.41 -6.34
C SER A 248 -9.13 -4.86 -6.85
N THR A 249 -9.55 -5.78 -5.99
CA THR A 249 -9.89 -7.17 -6.37
C THR A 249 -11.27 -7.30 -6.99
N ARG A 250 -12.13 -6.28 -6.82
CA ARG A 250 -13.55 -6.26 -7.18
C ARG A 250 -14.38 -7.32 -6.46
N MET A 251 -13.83 -7.92 -5.41
CA MET A 251 -14.54 -8.85 -4.55
C MET A 251 -15.21 -8.10 -3.40
N PHE A 252 -16.44 -8.44 -3.13
CA PHE A 252 -17.24 -7.93 -2.03
C PHE A 252 -17.62 -9.08 -1.09
N VAL A 253 -17.42 -8.88 0.21
CA VAL A 253 -17.80 -9.84 1.24
C VAL A 253 -19.13 -9.41 1.83
N THR A 254 -20.14 -10.24 1.70
CA THR A 254 -21.46 -10.01 2.30
C THR A 254 -21.46 -10.29 3.81
N ASP A 255 -22.47 -9.83 4.53
CA ASP A 255 -22.57 -10.06 5.97
C ASP A 255 -22.68 -11.56 6.33
N ASP A 256 -23.24 -12.37 5.43
CA ASP A 256 -23.36 -13.83 5.55
C ASP A 256 -22.16 -14.60 4.96
N ASP A 257 -21.00 -13.95 4.84
CA ASP A 257 -19.73 -14.57 4.44
C ASP A 257 -19.67 -15.11 3.00
N ARG A 258 -20.53 -14.60 2.11
CA ARG A 258 -20.43 -14.90 0.67
C ARG A 258 -19.53 -13.90 -0.05
N ILE A 259 -18.79 -14.40 -1.02
CA ILE A 259 -18.00 -13.58 -1.93
C ILE A 259 -18.81 -13.29 -3.19
N LEU A 260 -18.93 -12.02 -3.55
CA LEU A 260 -19.54 -11.57 -4.81
C LEU A 260 -18.49 -10.84 -5.66
N TYR A 261 -18.61 -10.96 -6.97
CA TYR A 261 -17.89 -10.11 -7.91
C TYR A 261 -18.72 -8.84 -8.13
N SER A 262 -18.35 -7.74 -7.47
CA SER A 262 -19.12 -6.49 -7.45
C SER A 262 -19.62 -6.05 -8.82
N PRO A 263 -18.81 -6.05 -9.91
CA PRO A 263 -19.23 -5.52 -11.20
C PRO A 263 -20.41 -6.24 -11.86
N THR A 264 -20.73 -7.47 -11.47
CA THR A 264 -21.85 -8.23 -12.09
C THR A 264 -23.14 -8.24 -11.26
N THR A 265 -23.16 -7.50 -10.14
CA THR A 265 -24.31 -7.47 -9.25
C THR A 265 -25.37 -6.45 -9.70
N PRO A 266 -26.65 -6.67 -9.35
CA PRO A 266 -27.72 -5.70 -9.59
C PRO A 266 -27.48 -4.35 -8.91
N GLU A 267 -26.87 -4.34 -7.72
CA GLU A 267 -26.51 -3.17 -6.94
C GLU A 267 -25.51 -2.29 -7.70
N TYR A 268 -24.50 -2.91 -8.31
CA TYR A 268 -23.51 -2.23 -9.14
C TYR A 268 -24.17 -1.59 -10.39
N ARG A 269 -25.09 -2.32 -11.03
CA ARG A 269 -25.88 -1.77 -12.13
C ARG A 269 -26.70 -0.55 -11.72
N ASN A 270 -27.39 -0.63 -10.58
CA ASN A 270 -28.19 0.47 -10.04
C ASN A 270 -27.31 1.71 -9.79
N ALA A 271 -26.14 1.52 -9.20
CA ALA A 271 -25.16 2.58 -9.01
C ALA A 271 -24.71 3.20 -10.34
N LEU A 272 -24.30 2.39 -11.32
CA LEU A 272 -23.92 2.87 -12.65
C LEU A 272 -25.05 3.67 -13.32
N THR A 273 -26.30 3.19 -13.25
CA THR A 273 -27.45 3.87 -13.84
C THR A 273 -27.69 5.23 -13.20
N TYR A 274 -27.59 5.32 -11.88
CA TYR A 274 -27.74 6.57 -11.15
C TYR A 274 -26.64 7.58 -11.52
N PHE A 275 -25.39 7.18 -11.50
CA PHE A 275 -24.27 8.09 -11.81
C PHE A 275 -24.19 8.45 -13.31
N ALA A 276 -24.61 7.58 -14.21
CA ALA A 276 -24.79 7.93 -15.63
C ALA A 276 -25.85 9.03 -15.79
N GLY A 277 -26.92 8.99 -15.01
CA GLY A 277 -27.92 10.08 -14.96
C GLY A 277 -27.30 11.41 -14.51
N LEU A 278 -26.52 11.40 -13.40
CA LEU A 278 -25.83 12.60 -12.92
C LEU A 278 -24.80 13.14 -13.94
N TYR A 279 -24.10 12.25 -14.64
CA TYR A 279 -23.18 12.65 -15.71
C TYR A 279 -23.94 13.33 -16.88
N ALA A 280 -25.05 12.75 -17.31
CA ALA A 280 -25.90 13.33 -18.36
C ALA A 280 -26.49 14.70 -17.99
N GLU A 281 -26.71 14.94 -16.69
CA GLU A 281 -27.10 16.25 -16.16
C GLU A 281 -25.92 17.26 -16.10
N GLY A 282 -24.68 16.86 -16.42
CA GLY A 282 -23.49 17.70 -16.30
C GLY A 282 -22.99 17.89 -14.86
N LEU A 283 -23.32 16.97 -13.95
CA LEU A 283 -22.95 17.05 -12.54
C LEU A 283 -21.59 16.41 -12.23
N ILE A 284 -21.02 15.65 -13.17
CA ILE A 284 -19.71 15.02 -13.05
C ILE A 284 -18.80 15.60 -14.15
N ASP A 285 -17.66 16.14 -13.75
CA ASP A 285 -16.65 16.67 -14.68
C ASP A 285 -16.21 15.59 -15.68
N PRO A 286 -16.32 15.81 -17.00
CA PRO A 286 -15.91 14.84 -18.01
C PRO A 286 -14.45 14.38 -17.88
N GLU A 287 -13.56 15.21 -17.37
CA GLU A 287 -12.15 14.87 -17.16
C GLU A 287 -11.94 13.92 -15.96
N SER A 288 -12.96 13.66 -15.15
CA SER A 288 -12.88 12.80 -13.95
C SER A 288 -12.37 11.37 -14.20
N PHE A 289 -12.44 10.90 -15.45
CA PHE A 289 -12.02 9.54 -15.81
C PHE A 289 -10.62 9.47 -16.45
N ILE A 290 -9.96 10.63 -16.68
CA ILE A 290 -8.67 10.69 -17.37
C ILE A 290 -7.66 11.61 -16.70
N GLN A 291 -8.08 12.58 -15.88
CA GLN A 291 -7.17 13.53 -15.24
C GLN A 291 -6.43 12.90 -14.06
N SER A 292 -5.17 13.30 -13.87
CA SER A 292 -4.35 12.90 -12.73
C SER A 292 -4.73 13.65 -11.45
N ASP A 293 -4.27 13.17 -10.30
CA ASP A 293 -4.42 13.86 -9.01
C ASP A 293 -3.79 15.26 -9.01
N ALA A 294 -2.68 15.46 -9.73
CA ALA A 294 -2.06 16.77 -9.84
C ALA A 294 -2.95 17.77 -10.61
N GLN A 295 -3.61 17.33 -11.69
CA GLN A 295 -4.56 18.14 -12.44
C GLN A 295 -5.82 18.44 -11.61
N LEU A 296 -6.33 17.44 -10.88
CA LEU A 296 -7.45 17.64 -9.95
C LEU A 296 -7.09 18.65 -8.86
N LYS A 297 -5.89 18.54 -8.26
CA LYS A 297 -5.41 19.49 -7.24
C LYS A 297 -5.37 20.91 -7.80
N ALA A 298 -4.86 21.11 -9.02
CA ALA A 298 -4.86 22.43 -9.66
C ALA A 298 -6.28 23.00 -9.85
N LYS A 299 -7.26 22.16 -10.24
CA LYS A 299 -8.67 22.57 -10.33
C LYS A 299 -9.26 22.93 -8.97
N SER A 300 -8.96 22.16 -7.94
CA SER A 300 -9.51 22.39 -6.60
C SER A 300 -9.03 23.70 -5.99
N LEU A 301 -7.85 24.19 -6.35
CA LEU A 301 -7.33 25.51 -5.94
C LEU A 301 -8.11 26.67 -6.57
N VAL A 302 -8.73 26.45 -7.75
CA VAL A 302 -9.60 27.45 -8.40
C VAL A 302 -11.05 27.34 -7.90
N GLY A 303 -11.40 26.20 -7.31
CA GLY A 303 -12.69 25.87 -6.72
C GLY A 303 -13.48 24.84 -7.53
N ILE A 304 -13.85 23.78 -6.86
CA ILE A 304 -14.80 22.73 -7.32
C ILE A 304 -15.87 22.53 -6.25
N GLY A 305 -17.04 22.06 -6.62
CA GLY A 305 -18.13 21.81 -5.66
C GLY A 305 -17.82 20.65 -4.73
N SER A 306 -17.36 19.56 -5.30
CA SER A 306 -17.06 18.31 -4.56
C SER A 306 -15.93 17.53 -5.18
N SER A 307 -15.26 16.73 -4.36
CA SER A 307 -14.30 15.70 -4.77
C SER A 307 -14.26 14.53 -3.79
N ILE A 308 -13.71 13.40 -4.25
CA ILE A 308 -13.48 12.20 -3.43
C ILE A 308 -11.98 11.92 -3.46
N VAL A 309 -11.29 12.25 -2.37
CA VAL A 309 -9.82 12.23 -2.32
C VAL A 309 -9.32 11.93 -0.93
N PHE A 310 -8.05 11.52 -0.84
CA PHE A 310 -7.34 11.33 0.40
C PHE A 310 -6.83 12.64 1.02
N TRP A 311 -6.48 13.64 0.22
CA TRP A 311 -5.92 14.93 0.62
C TRP A 311 -7.00 16.02 0.71
N TYR A 312 -6.71 17.11 1.41
CA TYR A 312 -7.63 18.25 1.49
C TYR A 312 -7.62 19.07 0.18
N PRO A 313 -8.79 19.29 -0.46
CA PRO A 313 -8.84 19.85 -1.82
C PRO A 313 -8.18 21.22 -2.00
N ALA A 314 -8.29 22.13 -1.07
CA ALA A 314 -7.79 23.51 -1.21
C ALA A 314 -6.39 23.75 -0.62
N LEU A 315 -5.69 22.70 -0.13
CA LEU A 315 -4.34 22.87 0.44
C LEU A 315 -3.29 23.11 -0.65
N ASN A 316 -2.63 24.24 -0.55
CA ASN A 316 -1.30 24.44 -1.11
C ASN A 316 -0.24 23.84 -0.19
N ASP A 317 0.93 23.53 -0.71
CA ASP A 317 2.07 23.11 0.11
C ASP A 317 2.38 24.26 1.11
N GLY A 318 2.24 23.94 2.41
CA GLY A 318 2.43 24.90 3.51
C GLY A 318 1.17 25.66 3.98
N ASP A 319 0.06 25.62 3.26
CA ASP A 319 -1.21 26.20 3.74
C ASP A 319 -1.93 25.20 4.65
N GLN A 320 -2.24 25.65 5.87
CA GLN A 320 -2.95 24.87 6.88
C GLN A 320 -4.43 25.28 7.03
N SER A 321 -4.92 26.17 6.15
CA SER A 321 -6.31 26.62 6.23
C SER A 321 -7.27 25.53 5.73
N VAL A 322 -8.33 25.25 6.48
CA VAL A 322 -9.36 24.23 6.16
C VAL A 322 -10.76 24.86 6.12
N ASN A 323 -10.84 26.11 5.74
CA ASN A 323 -12.08 26.88 5.85
C ASN A 323 -13.03 26.71 4.66
N GLU A 324 -12.53 26.18 3.54
CA GLU A 324 -13.28 26.18 2.28
C GLU A 324 -14.02 24.86 2.05
N TYR A 325 -13.47 23.72 2.49
CA TYR A 325 -14.08 22.40 2.30
C TYR A 325 -14.35 21.70 3.62
N ILE A 326 -15.46 20.94 3.66
CA ILE A 326 -15.80 20.03 4.74
C ILE A 326 -15.91 18.59 4.22
N ILE A 327 -15.71 17.63 5.11
CA ILE A 327 -15.95 16.22 4.86
C ILE A 327 -17.40 15.89 5.13
N VAL A 328 -18.06 15.25 4.18
CA VAL A 328 -19.45 14.80 4.27
C VAL A 328 -19.58 13.32 3.93
N GLY A 329 -20.77 12.75 4.06
CA GLY A 329 -21.04 11.36 3.76
C GLY A 329 -20.43 10.38 4.79
N PRO A 330 -20.48 9.07 4.55
CA PRO A 330 -21.17 8.43 3.43
C PRO A 330 -22.66 8.75 3.38
N PHE A 331 -23.25 8.62 2.21
CA PHE A 331 -24.66 8.99 2.01
C PHE A 331 -25.58 7.78 2.04
N THR A 332 -26.74 7.94 2.69
CA THR A 332 -27.83 6.95 2.55
C THR A 332 -28.36 6.98 1.13
N GLY A 333 -28.39 5.83 0.49
CA GLY A 333 -28.88 5.66 -0.88
C GLY A 333 -30.39 5.55 -1.00
N PRO A 334 -30.91 5.45 -2.25
CA PRO A 334 -32.35 5.41 -2.52
C PRO A 334 -33.10 4.25 -1.87
N GLN A 335 -32.41 3.14 -1.60
CA GLN A 335 -32.97 1.93 -0.98
C GLN A 335 -32.61 1.82 0.52
N GLY A 336 -32.04 2.88 1.12
CA GLY A 336 -31.65 2.90 2.53
C GLY A 336 -30.28 2.30 2.84
N HIS A 337 -29.56 1.84 1.84
CA HIS A 337 -28.19 1.34 2.05
C HIS A 337 -27.24 2.47 2.46
N LEU A 338 -26.36 2.14 3.40
CA LEU A 338 -25.32 3.04 3.89
C LEU A 338 -24.10 2.21 4.25
N MET A 339 -23.10 2.21 3.40
CA MET A 339 -21.80 1.59 3.69
C MET A 339 -20.66 2.31 2.97
N TYR A 340 -19.43 2.05 3.39
CA TYR A 340 -18.23 2.61 2.77
C TYR A 340 -17.11 1.58 2.68
N LEU A 341 -16.23 1.72 1.69
CA LEU A 341 -15.10 0.82 1.52
C LEU A 341 -14.09 0.99 2.66
N LYS A 342 -13.79 -0.08 3.37
CA LYS A 342 -12.70 -0.13 4.34
C LYS A 342 -11.36 -0.23 3.62
N ASN A 343 -10.37 0.50 4.08
CA ASN A 343 -9.02 0.47 3.52
C ASN A 343 -8.24 -0.76 4.03
N GLY A 344 -8.30 -1.83 3.27
CA GLY A 344 -7.64 -3.08 3.60
C GLY A 344 -8.35 -3.91 4.69
N TYR A 345 -7.82 -5.07 4.99
CA TYR A 345 -8.35 -5.98 6.01
C TYR A 345 -8.12 -5.42 7.42
N ILE A 346 -6.86 -5.13 7.73
CA ILE A 346 -6.46 -4.35 8.91
C ILE A 346 -5.88 -3.04 8.38
N PRO A 347 -6.56 -1.89 8.58
CA PRO A 347 -6.10 -0.62 8.07
C PRO A 347 -4.69 -0.29 8.57
N GLY A 348 -3.84 0.19 7.67
CA GLY A 348 -2.46 0.57 7.99
C GLY A 348 -1.51 -0.61 8.23
N VAL A 349 -1.92 -1.85 7.98
CA VAL A 349 -1.03 -3.02 8.09
C VAL A 349 -0.65 -3.54 6.71
N SER A 350 0.66 -3.60 6.45
CA SER A 350 1.25 -4.23 5.27
C SER A 350 2.00 -5.49 5.70
N PRO A 351 1.60 -6.70 5.26
CA PRO A 351 2.14 -7.94 5.83
C PRO A 351 3.59 -8.23 5.44
N ASN A 352 4.02 -7.91 4.22
CA ASN A 352 5.34 -8.29 3.70
C ASN A 352 6.29 -7.08 3.66
N SER A 353 6.70 -6.60 4.84
CA SER A 353 7.43 -5.35 4.98
C SER A 353 8.89 -5.48 5.34
N PHE A 354 9.31 -6.65 5.83
CA PHE A 354 10.72 -6.95 6.11
C PHE A 354 10.95 -8.46 6.03
N LEU A 355 11.73 -8.89 5.05
CA LEU A 355 11.94 -10.31 4.75
C LEU A 355 13.44 -10.60 4.76
N ILE A 356 13.86 -11.59 5.56
CA ILE A 356 15.25 -12.05 5.62
C ILE A 356 15.42 -13.18 4.61
N THR A 357 16.43 -13.08 3.74
CA THR A 357 16.66 -14.08 2.70
C THR A 357 17.58 -15.21 3.19
N SER A 358 17.57 -16.32 2.48
CA SER A 358 18.51 -17.43 2.72
C SER A 358 19.98 -17.10 2.41
N ARG A 359 20.26 -15.95 1.80
CA ARG A 359 21.64 -15.45 1.57
C ARG A 359 22.19 -14.65 2.75
N ASN A 360 21.33 -14.23 3.67
CA ASN A 360 21.78 -13.51 4.86
C ASN A 360 22.64 -14.43 5.74
N ARG A 361 23.87 -14.02 5.97
CA ARG A 361 24.85 -14.78 6.79
C ARG A 361 24.69 -14.50 8.31
N TYR A 362 23.94 -13.47 8.66
CA TYR A 362 23.81 -12.96 10.03
C TYR A 362 22.33 -12.72 10.41
N PRO A 363 21.45 -13.72 10.26
CA PRO A 363 20.00 -13.53 10.45
C PRO A 363 19.65 -13.14 11.88
N GLU A 364 20.39 -13.63 12.89
CA GLU A 364 20.19 -13.27 14.30
C GLU A 364 20.53 -11.79 14.55
N ALA A 365 21.64 -11.31 14.00
CA ALA A 365 22.03 -9.91 14.08
C ALA A 365 21.03 -9.01 13.32
N THR A 366 20.54 -9.49 12.18
CA THR A 366 19.53 -8.79 11.38
C THR A 366 18.21 -8.68 12.15
N MET A 367 17.76 -9.74 12.82
CA MET A 367 16.55 -9.71 13.67
C MET A 367 16.72 -8.72 14.83
N ARG A 368 17.87 -8.73 15.52
CA ARG A 368 18.14 -7.76 16.59
C ARG A 368 18.21 -6.32 16.07
N TRP A 369 18.73 -6.14 14.85
CA TRP A 369 18.82 -4.81 14.23
C TRP A 369 17.43 -4.24 13.95
N VAL A 370 16.52 -5.04 13.38
CA VAL A 370 15.16 -4.57 13.05
C VAL A 370 14.30 -4.44 14.29
N ASP A 371 14.41 -5.35 15.26
CA ASP A 371 13.60 -5.38 16.48
C ASP A 371 13.77 -4.11 17.33
N TYR A 372 14.94 -3.50 17.27
CA TYR A 372 15.19 -2.24 17.97
C TYR A 372 14.26 -1.10 17.52
N TRP A 373 13.84 -1.09 16.26
CA TRP A 373 12.94 -0.08 15.72
C TRP A 373 11.46 -0.34 16.02
N LEU A 374 11.13 -1.50 16.60
CA LEU A 374 9.76 -1.95 16.84
C LEU A 374 9.26 -1.68 18.27
N ASP A 375 9.97 -0.88 19.05
CA ASP A 375 9.68 -0.65 20.46
C ASP A 375 8.47 0.28 20.74
N ASN A 376 7.89 0.88 19.70
CA ASN A 376 6.76 1.81 19.79
C ASN A 376 7.01 3.02 20.69
N SER A 377 8.27 3.42 20.82
CA SER A 377 8.74 4.56 21.64
C SER A 377 9.03 5.80 20.77
N ASP A 378 9.69 6.77 21.38
CA ASP A 378 10.21 7.98 20.74
C ASP A 378 11.17 7.67 19.59
N LEU A 379 11.84 6.51 19.64
CA LEU A 379 12.67 6.03 18.56
C LEU A 379 11.83 5.77 17.28
N THR A 380 10.67 5.13 17.44
CA THR A 380 9.73 4.93 16.34
C THR A 380 9.22 6.25 15.77
N ILE A 381 8.95 7.25 16.64
CA ILE A 381 8.56 8.60 16.21
C ILE A 381 9.72 9.23 15.43
N THR A 382 10.94 9.20 15.97
CA THR A 382 12.15 9.75 15.34
C THR A 382 12.41 9.11 13.97
N MET A 383 12.35 7.79 13.88
CA MET A 383 12.56 7.07 12.61
C MET A 383 11.48 7.37 11.57
N ARG A 384 10.26 7.71 12.00
CA ARG A 384 9.12 8.02 11.12
C ARG A 384 9.07 9.48 10.68
N PHE A 385 9.32 10.39 11.60
CA PHE A 385 9.06 11.83 11.40
C PHE A 385 10.33 12.68 11.38
N GLY A 386 11.46 12.16 11.86
CA GLY A 386 12.72 12.89 11.99
C GLY A 386 13.07 13.18 13.46
N PRO A 387 14.10 13.99 13.70
CA PRO A 387 14.63 14.21 15.05
C PRO A 387 13.71 15.07 15.91
N GLU A 388 13.66 14.74 17.21
CA GLU A 388 12.98 15.54 18.21
C GLU A 388 13.55 16.97 18.27
N GLY A 389 12.68 17.95 18.54
CA GLY A 389 13.03 19.37 18.57
C GLY A 389 13.18 20.01 17.18
N ILE A 390 13.16 19.24 16.10
CA ILE A 390 13.24 19.72 14.71
C ILE A 390 11.96 19.42 13.96
N THR A 391 11.49 18.19 14.00
CA THR A 391 10.31 17.73 13.24
C THR A 391 9.13 17.38 14.14
N TRP A 392 9.39 17.03 15.37
CA TRP A 392 8.39 16.73 16.39
C TRP A 392 8.90 17.13 17.78
N ALA A 393 8.00 17.20 18.75
CA ALA A 393 8.35 17.51 20.14
C ALA A 393 7.41 16.82 21.12
N HIS A 394 7.91 16.55 22.31
CA HIS A 394 7.10 16.20 23.47
C HIS A 394 6.22 17.37 23.94
N LEU A 395 5.04 17.03 24.41
CA LEU A 395 4.10 17.90 25.10
C LEU A 395 3.91 17.39 26.54
N PRO A 396 3.27 18.19 27.43
CA PRO A 396 2.85 17.71 28.75
C PRO A 396 2.00 16.42 28.66
N ASP A 397 1.92 15.68 29.77
CA ASP A 397 1.10 14.47 29.91
C ASP A 397 1.48 13.33 28.94
N ASN A 398 2.77 13.18 28.67
CA ASN A 398 3.31 12.15 27.77
C ASN A 398 2.73 12.21 26.34
N GLN A 399 2.26 13.39 25.93
CA GLN A 399 1.83 13.63 24.56
C GLN A 399 3.01 14.03 23.67
N TRP A 400 2.79 13.97 22.36
CA TRP A 400 3.73 14.46 21.36
C TRP A 400 2.99 15.09 20.17
N THR A 401 3.69 15.92 19.40
CA THR A 401 3.14 16.56 18.20
C THR A 401 4.18 16.72 17.12
N ASN A 402 3.76 16.72 15.85
CA ASN A 402 4.61 17.20 14.78
C ASN A 402 4.74 18.73 14.88
N LEU A 403 5.94 19.22 14.65
CA LEU A 403 6.17 20.67 14.51
C LEU A 403 5.75 21.09 13.09
N GLY A 404 5.03 22.19 12.97
CA GLY A 404 4.70 22.78 11.67
C GLY A 404 5.86 23.58 11.08
N THR A 405 6.76 24.04 11.96
CA THR A 405 7.94 24.84 11.60
C THR A 405 9.12 24.39 12.45
N ALA A 406 10.26 24.17 11.82
CA ALA A 406 11.51 23.85 12.49
C ALA A 406 12.13 25.10 13.15
N PRO A 407 13.10 24.97 14.09
CA PRO A 407 13.75 26.08 14.76
C PRO A 407 14.42 27.11 13.83
N ASP A 408 14.83 26.70 12.65
CA ASP A 408 15.42 27.55 11.61
C ASP A 408 14.38 28.28 10.74
N GLY A 409 13.09 28.08 11.00
CA GLY A 409 11.97 28.67 10.25
C GLY A 409 11.53 27.85 9.04
N SER A 410 12.15 26.71 8.76
CA SER A 410 11.73 25.82 7.66
C SER A 410 10.37 25.17 7.94
N ILE A 411 9.54 25.03 6.92
CA ILE A 411 8.27 24.29 7.02
C ILE A 411 8.58 22.80 7.16
N VAL A 412 8.04 22.16 8.19
CA VAL A 412 8.17 20.73 8.43
C VAL A 412 7.08 20.00 7.65
N ASP A 413 7.36 19.74 6.40
CA ASP A 413 6.58 18.86 5.52
C ASP A 413 7.28 17.50 5.32
N ARG A 414 6.73 16.65 4.45
CA ARG A 414 7.35 15.38 4.10
C ARG A 414 8.75 15.53 3.51
N LYS A 415 8.94 16.51 2.63
CA LYS A 415 10.23 16.75 1.98
C LYS A 415 11.31 17.15 2.99
N PHE A 416 10.96 18.02 3.94
CA PHE A 416 11.85 18.39 5.02
C PHE A 416 12.18 17.20 5.93
N SER A 417 11.17 16.42 6.33
CA SER A 417 11.37 15.22 7.16
C SER A 417 12.24 14.17 6.46
N SER A 418 12.17 14.07 5.13
CA SER A 418 12.98 13.13 4.34
C SER A 418 14.48 13.47 4.28
N LEU A 419 14.91 14.63 4.82
CA LEU A 419 16.32 14.92 5.07
C LEU A 419 16.90 14.12 6.24
N PHE A 420 16.06 13.55 7.08
CA PHE A 420 16.46 12.87 8.32
C PHE A 420 16.08 11.39 8.35
N THR A 421 14.96 11.00 7.72
CA THR A 421 14.41 9.66 7.82
C THR A 421 13.86 9.15 6.49
N PRO A 422 13.78 7.82 6.28
CA PRO A 422 13.19 7.22 5.08
C PRO A 422 11.66 7.18 5.10
N SER A 423 10.99 7.87 6.03
CA SER A 423 9.53 8.09 6.08
C SER A 423 8.64 6.85 5.95
N GLY A 424 9.04 5.71 6.52
CA GLY A 424 8.24 4.47 6.52
C GLY A 424 8.72 3.40 5.57
N ILE A 425 9.90 3.57 4.98
CA ILE A 425 10.59 2.58 4.16
C ILE A 425 11.84 2.11 4.92
N VAL A 426 12.44 1.00 4.53
CA VAL A 426 13.63 0.35 5.13
C VAL A 426 13.33 -0.42 6.41
N VAL A 427 12.48 0.08 7.30
CA VAL A 427 12.08 -0.63 8.53
C VAL A 427 10.57 -0.80 8.60
N PRO A 428 10.08 -1.92 9.14
CA PRO A 428 8.67 -2.15 9.34
C PRO A 428 8.22 -1.44 10.62
N PHE A 429 7.87 -0.16 10.54
CA PHE A 429 7.40 0.57 11.72
C PHE A 429 6.21 -0.10 12.38
N TRP A 430 6.21 -0.12 13.71
CA TRP A 430 5.10 -0.62 14.50
C TRP A 430 4.53 0.50 15.36
N GLN A 431 3.62 1.27 14.76
CA GLN A 431 2.95 2.40 15.38
C GLN A 431 1.55 1.97 15.82
N PHE A 432 1.46 1.40 17.00
CA PHE A 432 0.20 0.96 17.58
C PHE A 432 -0.65 2.11 18.11
N GLY A 433 -1.91 1.82 18.41
CA GLY A 433 -2.90 2.82 18.83
C GLY A 433 -2.52 3.63 20.06
N ASP A 434 -1.73 3.07 20.97
CA ASP A 434 -1.20 3.77 22.15
C ASP A 434 -0.24 4.91 21.75
N LEU A 435 0.61 4.73 20.75
CA LEU A 435 1.44 5.80 20.19
C LEU A 435 0.57 6.92 19.59
N TRP A 436 -0.41 6.54 18.78
CA TRP A 436 -1.31 7.48 18.13
C TRP A 436 -2.26 8.19 19.09
N SER A 437 -2.67 7.51 20.18
CA SER A 437 -3.52 8.13 21.22
C SER A 437 -2.82 9.28 21.95
N ARG A 438 -1.48 9.23 22.02
CA ARG A 438 -0.64 10.28 22.63
C ARG A 438 -0.32 11.42 21.67
N LYS A 439 -0.61 11.26 20.37
CA LYS A 439 -0.35 12.32 19.38
C LYS A 439 -1.36 13.45 19.48
N SER A 440 -0.88 14.64 19.80
CA SER A 440 -1.67 15.87 19.65
C SER A 440 -1.72 16.25 18.15
N ILE A 441 -2.92 16.27 17.59
CA ILE A 441 -3.13 16.61 16.19
C ILE A 441 -3.32 18.13 16.09
N THR A 442 -2.32 18.81 15.60
CA THR A 442 -2.34 20.28 15.42
C THR A 442 -2.76 20.69 14.01
N ALA A 443 -2.60 19.82 13.00
CA ALA A 443 -3.03 20.09 11.63
C ALA A 443 -4.56 20.03 11.52
N PRO A 444 -5.25 21.12 11.14
CA PRO A 444 -6.72 21.20 11.13
C PRO A 444 -7.37 20.18 10.18
N ASP A 445 -6.77 19.89 9.03
CA ASP A 445 -7.24 18.89 8.07
C ASP A 445 -7.21 17.47 8.67
N ALA A 446 -6.13 17.12 9.37
CA ALA A 446 -5.99 15.82 10.03
C ALA A 446 -6.99 15.68 11.20
N ALA A 447 -7.24 16.75 11.93
CA ALA A 447 -8.26 16.77 12.99
C ALA A 447 -9.67 16.57 12.42
N MET A 448 -10.02 17.28 11.35
CA MET A 448 -11.29 17.13 10.63
C MET A 448 -11.48 15.71 10.09
N ARG A 449 -10.46 15.15 9.46
CA ARG A 449 -10.48 13.77 8.95
C ARG A 449 -10.69 12.76 10.07
N GLY A 450 -9.91 12.84 11.13
CA GLY A 450 -10.05 11.97 12.30
C GLY A 450 -11.43 12.04 12.94
N ALA A 451 -12.03 13.24 13.03
CA ALA A 451 -13.40 13.42 13.53
C ALA A 451 -14.43 12.75 12.60
N ALA A 452 -14.36 13.01 11.29
CA ALA A 452 -15.27 12.42 10.29
C ALA A 452 -15.16 10.88 10.28
N ILE A 453 -13.94 10.33 10.36
CA ILE A 453 -13.77 8.88 10.39
C ILE A 453 -14.45 8.28 11.61
N ARG A 454 -14.19 8.82 12.81
CA ARG A 454 -14.80 8.29 14.04
C ARG A 454 -16.32 8.37 14.05
N SER A 455 -16.87 9.48 13.61
CA SER A 455 -18.32 9.76 13.76
C SER A 455 -19.15 9.23 12.59
N THR A 456 -18.60 9.15 11.38
CA THR A 456 -19.39 8.99 10.16
C THR A 456 -18.98 7.79 9.32
N TYR A 457 -17.68 7.60 9.10
CA TYR A 457 -17.21 6.56 8.18
C TYR A 457 -16.99 5.20 8.87
N ALA A 458 -16.27 5.15 9.99
CA ALA A 458 -15.93 3.89 10.67
C ALA A 458 -17.15 3.06 11.10
N PRO A 459 -18.28 3.66 11.53
CA PRO A 459 -19.46 2.89 11.90
C PRO A 459 -20.12 2.14 10.74
N VAL A 460 -19.83 2.51 9.49
CA VAL A 460 -20.49 1.98 8.28
C VAL A 460 -19.52 1.37 7.27
N VAL A 461 -18.29 1.06 7.67
CA VAL A 461 -17.36 0.36 6.77
C VAL A 461 -17.86 -1.05 6.47
N ALA A 462 -17.79 -1.42 5.20
CA ALA A 462 -18.13 -2.77 4.74
C ALA A 462 -17.15 -3.80 5.31
N LYS A 463 -17.60 -5.05 5.41
CA LYS A 463 -16.76 -6.18 5.82
C LYS A 463 -15.60 -6.33 4.85
N PRO A 464 -14.34 -6.27 5.33
CA PRO A 464 -13.19 -6.31 4.44
C PRO A 464 -12.88 -7.74 4.01
N LEU A 465 -12.45 -7.89 2.75
CA LEU A 465 -11.85 -9.13 2.29
C LEU A 465 -10.46 -9.31 2.95
N PRO A 466 -10.18 -10.44 3.61
CA PRO A 466 -8.82 -10.72 4.08
C PRO A 466 -7.86 -10.92 2.91
N PRO A 467 -6.54 -10.78 3.13
CA PRO A 467 -5.56 -11.13 2.12
C PRO A 467 -5.58 -12.64 1.90
N ILE A 468 -6.08 -13.04 0.75
CA ILE A 468 -6.15 -14.44 0.33
C ILE A 468 -4.81 -14.87 -0.27
N MET A 469 -4.24 -15.93 0.26
CA MET A 469 -3.01 -16.54 -0.26
C MET A 469 -3.36 -17.82 -1.01
N PHE A 470 -3.30 -17.77 -2.33
CA PHE A 470 -3.58 -18.92 -3.19
C PHE A 470 -2.38 -19.85 -3.28
N ASN A 471 -2.61 -21.13 -3.60
CA ASN A 471 -1.53 -22.00 -4.06
C ASN A 471 -1.02 -21.56 -5.45
N ASP A 472 0.11 -22.09 -5.90
CA ASP A 472 0.79 -21.64 -7.13
C ASP A 472 -0.06 -21.80 -8.40
N GLN A 473 -0.88 -22.83 -8.47
CA GLN A 473 -1.75 -23.08 -9.63
C GLN A 473 -2.93 -22.11 -9.64
N ASP A 474 -3.62 -21.98 -8.52
CA ASP A 474 -4.76 -21.08 -8.37
C ASP A 474 -4.34 -19.62 -8.50
N ASN A 475 -3.16 -19.26 -7.98
CA ASN A 475 -2.61 -17.91 -8.13
C ASN A 475 -2.39 -17.54 -9.61
N ARG A 476 -1.86 -18.43 -10.42
CA ARG A 476 -1.72 -18.20 -11.88
C ARG A 476 -3.08 -17.98 -12.54
N THR A 477 -4.05 -18.82 -12.18
CA THR A 477 -5.44 -18.71 -12.68
C THR A 477 -6.07 -17.40 -12.27
N VAL A 478 -6.00 -17.03 -10.98
CA VAL A 478 -6.53 -15.77 -10.43
C VAL A 478 -5.89 -14.56 -11.11
N SER A 479 -4.56 -14.51 -11.21
CA SER A 479 -3.83 -13.40 -11.82
C SER A 479 -4.21 -13.19 -13.29
N GLN A 480 -4.34 -14.27 -14.06
CA GLN A 480 -4.75 -14.20 -15.46
C GLN A 480 -6.18 -13.68 -15.62
N ILE A 481 -7.11 -14.21 -14.85
CA ILE A 481 -8.52 -13.81 -14.87
C ILE A 481 -8.67 -12.35 -14.43
N GLN A 482 -8.05 -11.96 -13.32
CA GLN A 482 -8.11 -10.58 -12.79
C GLN A 482 -7.55 -9.56 -13.77
N THR A 483 -6.44 -9.85 -14.43
CA THR A 483 -5.86 -8.93 -15.43
C THR A 483 -6.85 -8.67 -16.56
N SER A 484 -7.47 -9.72 -17.09
CA SER A 484 -8.44 -9.61 -18.17
C SER A 484 -9.71 -8.87 -17.73
N LEU A 485 -10.25 -9.22 -16.56
CA LEU A 485 -11.44 -8.59 -15.99
C LEU A 485 -11.21 -7.12 -15.65
N ASN A 486 -10.07 -6.78 -15.00
CA ASN A 486 -9.78 -5.40 -14.64
C ASN A 486 -9.72 -4.48 -15.85
N THR A 487 -9.07 -4.91 -16.92
CA THR A 487 -9.01 -4.15 -18.18
C THR A 487 -10.40 -3.93 -18.76
N TYR A 488 -11.20 -4.99 -18.85
CA TYR A 488 -12.53 -4.93 -19.44
C TYR A 488 -13.50 -4.09 -18.58
N VAL A 489 -13.53 -4.31 -17.27
CA VAL A 489 -14.43 -3.61 -16.36
C VAL A 489 -14.09 -2.13 -16.26
N SER A 490 -12.81 -1.75 -16.18
CA SER A 490 -12.41 -0.34 -16.09
C SER A 490 -12.83 0.45 -17.34
N SER A 491 -12.65 -0.13 -18.54
CA SER A 491 -13.10 0.51 -19.79
C SER A 491 -14.63 0.57 -19.90
N SER A 492 -15.32 -0.48 -19.48
CA SER A 492 -16.78 -0.55 -19.47
C SER A 492 -17.38 0.44 -18.48
N PHE A 493 -16.77 0.62 -17.30
CA PHE A 493 -17.21 1.57 -16.28
C PHE A 493 -17.31 3.00 -16.84
N ALA A 494 -16.23 3.50 -17.41
CA ALA A 494 -16.21 4.84 -18.00
C ALA A 494 -17.26 4.97 -19.12
N SER A 495 -17.38 3.95 -19.97
CA SER A 495 -18.39 3.92 -21.06
C SER A 495 -19.82 3.92 -20.53
N PHE A 496 -20.12 3.18 -19.45
CA PHE A 496 -21.47 3.18 -18.85
C PHE A 496 -21.83 4.53 -18.24
N ILE A 497 -20.88 5.17 -17.57
CA ILE A 497 -21.15 6.49 -16.99
C ILE A 497 -21.34 7.54 -18.08
N THR A 498 -20.49 7.57 -19.12
CA THR A 498 -20.50 8.64 -20.13
C THR A 498 -21.53 8.45 -21.23
N GLN A 499 -21.93 7.22 -21.55
CA GLN A 499 -22.83 6.89 -22.68
C GLN A 499 -24.16 6.29 -22.21
N GLY A 500 -24.31 6.10 -20.90
CA GLY A 500 -25.49 5.46 -20.31
C GLY A 500 -25.48 3.93 -20.42
N ILE A 501 -26.42 3.32 -19.70
CA ILE A 501 -26.59 1.88 -19.61
C ILE A 501 -28.01 1.50 -19.97
N ASN A 502 -28.17 0.42 -20.74
CA ASN A 502 -29.45 -0.21 -21.00
C ASN A 502 -29.39 -1.74 -20.76
N GLU A 503 -30.52 -2.42 -20.86
CA GLU A 503 -30.56 -3.86 -20.58
C GLU A 503 -29.65 -4.69 -21.46
N SER A 504 -29.61 -4.44 -22.78
CA SER A 504 -28.76 -5.21 -23.70
C SER A 504 -27.29 -5.06 -23.37
N ARG A 505 -26.83 -3.81 -23.21
CA ARG A 505 -25.42 -3.53 -22.84
C ARG A 505 -25.04 -4.13 -21.49
N TRP A 506 -25.99 -4.14 -20.53
CA TRP A 506 -25.76 -4.77 -19.23
C TRP A 506 -25.61 -6.28 -19.35
N GLN A 507 -26.52 -6.95 -20.07
CA GLN A 507 -26.44 -8.39 -20.27
C GLN A 507 -25.18 -8.82 -21.02
N GLU A 508 -24.79 -8.08 -22.05
CA GLU A 508 -23.53 -8.30 -22.77
C GLU A 508 -22.32 -8.16 -21.85
N PHE A 509 -22.32 -7.13 -20.99
CA PHE A 509 -21.25 -6.91 -20.03
C PHE A 509 -21.12 -8.06 -19.03
N VAL A 510 -22.23 -8.49 -18.41
CA VAL A 510 -22.25 -9.61 -17.46
C VAL A 510 -21.78 -10.90 -18.15
N ALA A 511 -22.34 -11.22 -19.31
CA ALA A 511 -21.96 -12.40 -20.08
C ALA A 511 -20.45 -12.37 -20.43
N ARG A 512 -19.91 -11.19 -20.77
CA ARG A 512 -18.49 -11.06 -21.06
C ARG A 512 -17.62 -11.23 -19.81
N CYS A 513 -18.03 -10.73 -18.65
CA CYS A 513 -17.35 -10.98 -17.38
C CYS A 513 -17.30 -12.49 -17.05
N GLN A 514 -18.41 -13.20 -17.26
CA GLN A 514 -18.47 -14.65 -17.08
C GLN A 514 -17.54 -15.40 -18.04
N GLN A 515 -17.53 -15.04 -19.31
CA GLN A 515 -16.59 -15.59 -20.29
C GLN A 515 -15.12 -15.34 -19.93
N LEU A 516 -14.81 -14.21 -19.29
CA LEU A 516 -13.48 -13.88 -18.79
C LEU A 516 -13.12 -14.59 -17.49
N GLY A 517 -14.08 -15.31 -16.87
CA GLY A 517 -13.84 -16.17 -15.72
C GLY A 517 -14.28 -15.59 -14.38
N SER A 518 -15.20 -14.60 -14.33
CA SER A 518 -15.67 -14.02 -13.07
C SER A 518 -16.24 -15.04 -12.09
N ASP A 519 -17.00 -16.03 -12.59
CA ASP A 519 -17.58 -17.08 -11.74
C ASP A 519 -16.48 -17.97 -11.13
N ARG A 520 -15.49 -18.37 -11.94
CA ARG A 520 -14.34 -19.14 -11.45
C ARG A 520 -13.51 -18.35 -10.43
N LEU A 521 -13.41 -17.06 -10.63
CA LEU A 521 -12.70 -16.18 -9.69
C LEU A 521 -13.43 -16.14 -8.34
N VAL A 522 -14.76 -15.99 -8.34
CA VAL A 522 -15.59 -16.04 -7.13
C VAL A 522 -15.46 -17.37 -6.40
N GLU A 523 -15.52 -18.49 -7.11
CA GLU A 523 -15.33 -19.83 -6.52
C GLU A 523 -14.00 -19.95 -5.77
N LEU A 524 -12.90 -19.53 -6.41
CA LEU A 524 -11.58 -19.57 -5.79
C LEU A 524 -11.50 -18.67 -4.57
N TYR A 525 -11.97 -17.43 -4.67
CA TYR A 525 -12.00 -16.53 -3.52
C TYR A 525 -12.86 -17.05 -2.38
N GLN A 526 -14.03 -17.65 -2.68
CA GLN A 526 -14.92 -18.23 -1.66
C GLN A 526 -14.27 -19.43 -0.96
N GLN A 527 -13.62 -20.32 -1.72
CA GLN A 527 -12.93 -21.46 -1.14
C GLN A 527 -11.86 -21.00 -0.13
N TYR A 528 -10.93 -20.15 -0.55
CA TYR A 528 -9.84 -19.69 0.30
C TYR A 528 -10.32 -18.76 1.43
N TYR A 529 -11.38 -18.02 1.21
CA TYR A 529 -12.03 -17.24 2.27
C TYR A 529 -12.59 -18.16 3.37
N ASN A 530 -13.27 -19.25 2.99
CA ASN A 530 -13.78 -20.24 3.94
C ASN A 530 -12.66 -20.92 4.73
N GLU A 531 -11.56 -21.25 4.08
CA GLU A 531 -10.34 -21.76 4.75
C GLU A 531 -9.81 -20.74 5.76
N PHE A 532 -9.69 -19.47 5.37
CA PHE A 532 -9.21 -18.40 6.24
C PHE A 532 -10.11 -18.19 7.48
N ILE A 533 -11.43 -18.19 7.32
CA ILE A 533 -12.35 -18.00 8.45
C ILE A 533 -12.49 -19.26 9.33
N SER A 534 -12.28 -20.46 8.78
CA SER A 534 -12.36 -21.72 9.56
C SER A 534 -11.17 -21.93 10.50
N THR A 535 -10.07 -21.23 10.29
CA THR A 535 -8.89 -21.22 11.17
C THR A 535 -8.98 -20.17 12.28
N ARG A 536 -10.15 -19.54 12.46
CA ARG A 536 -10.43 -18.57 13.53
C ARG A 536 -10.72 -19.24 14.87
#